data_0b9df3d461e109d1d67c01254b8e0d69
#
_entry.id   0b9df3d461e109d1d67c01254b8e0d69
#
_cell.length_a   1.000
_cell.length_b   1.000
_cell.length_c   1.000
_cell.angle_alpha   90.00
_cell.angle_beta   90.00
_cell.angle_gamma   90.00
#
_symmetry.space_group_name_H-M   'P 1'
#
loop_
_entity.id
_entity.type
_entity.pdbx_description
1 polymer ?
#
loop_
_entity_poly.entity_id
_entity_poly.type
_entity_poly.pdbx_seq_one_letter_code
_entity_poly.pdbx_strand_id
1 'polypeptide(L)'
;MLRRSLFFTGLYCALLNLAPIGISDANAAADDVLKAENKQSAPLSILPLWKRILEDYAFEGSIEPSQKYRAWKKFIASIENDPPIRQLLKVNLWFNGFPYKQDNWIYGEEDHWATPSEFLENGGDCEDYVIIKYLTLRRLGFPAKDMKIAMVYDVFSGTDHALLVVDLDGENYILDNRDNMTVAAHYTK
;
A
#
# COMPACT_ATOMS: atom_id res chain seq x y z
N MET A 1 21.70 -20.92 -14.23
CA MET A 1 20.38 -21.52 -14.00
C MET A 1 19.46 -20.36 -13.63
N LEU A 2 18.65 -19.91 -14.58
CA LEU A 2 17.68 -18.83 -14.34
C LEU A 2 16.52 -19.44 -13.51
N ARG A 3 16.38 -19.02 -12.25
CA ARG A 3 15.14 -19.25 -11.51
C ARG A 3 14.11 -18.25 -12.04
N ARG A 4 13.11 -18.75 -12.72
CA ARG A 4 11.91 -17.99 -13.07
C ARG A 4 11.11 -17.82 -11.77
N SER A 5 11.12 -16.62 -11.20
CA SER A 5 10.12 -16.22 -10.22
C SER A 5 8.77 -16.22 -10.92
N LEU A 6 7.85 -17.04 -10.44
CA LEU A 6 6.45 -17.05 -10.87
C LEU A 6 5.80 -15.81 -10.26
N PHE A 7 5.66 -14.77 -11.05
CA PHE A 7 4.92 -13.56 -10.66
C PHE A 7 3.43 -13.85 -10.69
N PHE A 8 2.78 -13.65 -9.56
CA PHE A 8 1.34 -13.78 -9.43
C PHE A 8 0.65 -12.62 -10.14
N THR A 9 -0.12 -12.96 -11.15
CA THR A 9 -0.97 -12.05 -11.90
C THR A 9 -2.22 -11.73 -11.07
N GLY A 10 -2.31 -10.53 -10.55
CA GLY A 10 -3.54 -10.17 -9.84
C GLY A 10 -3.56 -8.80 -9.15
N LEU A 11 -2.43 -8.18 -9.02
CA LEU A 11 -2.31 -6.76 -8.67
C LEU A 11 -2.23 -5.92 -9.95
N TYR A 12 -2.54 -4.62 -9.84
CA TYR A 12 -2.17 -3.66 -10.88
C TYR A 12 -0.65 -3.68 -11.02
N CYS A 13 -0.13 -4.47 -11.94
CA CYS A 13 1.29 -4.51 -12.23
C CYS A 13 1.57 -3.52 -13.36
N ALA A 14 2.16 -2.39 -13.05
CA ALA A 14 2.72 -1.48 -14.02
C ALA A 14 4.24 -1.72 -14.07
N LEU A 15 4.71 -2.52 -15.04
CA LEU A 15 6.13 -2.58 -15.34
C LEU A 15 6.53 -1.29 -16.05
N LEU A 16 7.13 -0.37 -15.30
CA LEU A 16 7.69 0.86 -15.84
C LEU A 16 9.11 0.62 -16.34
N ASN A 17 9.31 0.62 -17.66
CA ASN A 17 10.61 0.92 -18.24
C ASN A 17 10.76 2.45 -18.28
N LEU A 18 11.17 3.06 -17.16
CA LEU A 18 11.44 4.50 -17.10
C LEU A 18 12.88 4.78 -17.56
N ALA A 19 13.01 5.68 -18.52
CA ALA A 19 14.28 6.34 -18.79
C ALA A 19 14.72 7.15 -17.55
N PRO A 20 16.04 7.39 -17.31
CA PRO A 20 16.49 8.08 -16.11
C PRO A 20 15.92 9.49 -16.07
N ILE A 21 15.02 9.73 -15.12
CA ILE A 21 14.38 11.03 -14.89
C ILE A 21 15.21 11.79 -13.86
N GLY A 22 15.59 13.01 -14.20
CA GLY A 22 16.30 13.92 -13.29
C GLY A 22 15.41 14.32 -12.10
N ILE A 23 16.04 14.71 -11.00
CA ILE A 23 15.45 14.99 -9.66
C ILE A 23 14.34 16.08 -9.65
N SER A 24 13.91 16.61 -10.79
CA SER A 24 12.93 17.71 -10.85
C SER A 24 11.47 17.28 -10.87
N ASP A 25 11.11 15.99 -11.01
CA ASP A 25 9.74 15.60 -11.28
C ASP A 25 9.26 14.37 -10.49
N ALA A 26 9.11 14.51 -9.17
CA ALA A 26 8.33 13.55 -8.37
C ALA A 26 6.87 13.44 -8.89
N ASN A 27 6.36 14.50 -9.53
CA ASN A 27 5.05 14.51 -10.17
C ASN A 27 4.99 13.68 -11.47
N ALA A 28 6.09 13.57 -12.23
CA ALA A 28 6.16 12.76 -13.44
C ALA A 28 6.07 11.25 -13.12
N ALA A 29 6.66 10.80 -12.00
CA ALA A 29 6.66 9.40 -11.62
C ALA A 29 5.24 8.84 -11.38
N ALA A 30 4.35 9.61 -10.79
CA ALA A 30 2.98 9.19 -10.54
C ALA A 30 2.16 9.07 -11.82
N ASP A 31 2.36 10.00 -12.78
CA ASP A 31 1.75 9.94 -14.11
C ASP A 31 2.18 8.68 -14.85
N ASP A 32 3.43 8.31 -14.75
CA ASP A 32 3.99 7.12 -15.42
C ASP A 32 3.44 5.81 -14.84
N VAL A 33 3.25 5.72 -13.52
CA VAL A 33 2.58 4.57 -12.88
C VAL A 33 1.18 4.36 -13.44
N LEU A 34 0.44 5.42 -13.66
CA LEU A 34 -0.94 5.33 -14.13
C LEU A 34 -1.07 5.22 -15.67
N LYS A 35 -0.04 5.63 -16.43
CA LYS A 35 0.02 5.57 -17.90
C LYS A 35 0.86 4.41 -18.45
N ALA A 36 1.43 3.57 -17.58
CA ALA A 36 2.29 2.46 -18.02
C ALA A 36 1.63 1.59 -19.09
N GLU A 37 2.36 1.30 -20.16
CA GLU A 37 1.83 0.59 -21.33
C GLU A 37 1.45 -0.88 -21.06
N ASN A 38 2.02 -1.49 -20.01
CA ASN A 38 1.84 -2.90 -19.67
C ASN A 38 0.99 -3.12 -18.41
N LYS A 39 -0.08 -2.36 -18.22
CA LYS A 39 -0.98 -2.55 -17.09
C LYS A 39 -1.76 -3.85 -17.20
N GLN A 40 -1.62 -4.68 -16.18
CA GLN A 40 -2.54 -5.78 -15.94
C GLN A 40 -3.31 -5.48 -14.66
N SER A 41 -4.62 -5.67 -14.69
CA SER A 41 -5.44 -5.49 -13.50
C SER A 41 -6.30 -6.70 -13.23
N ALA A 42 -6.41 -7.05 -11.96
CA ALA A 42 -7.31 -8.09 -11.49
C ALA A 42 -7.95 -7.70 -10.16
N PRO A 43 -9.13 -8.24 -9.85
CA PRO A 43 -9.72 -8.04 -8.53
C PRO A 43 -8.83 -8.64 -7.44
N LEU A 44 -8.60 -7.93 -6.34
CA LEU A 44 -7.86 -8.44 -5.18
C LEU A 44 -8.43 -9.77 -4.65
N SER A 45 -9.74 -9.97 -4.80
CA SER A 45 -10.44 -11.18 -4.35
C SER A 45 -9.96 -12.50 -4.98
N ILE A 46 -9.24 -12.45 -6.10
CA ILE A 46 -8.66 -13.65 -6.73
C ILE A 46 -7.29 -14.03 -6.14
N LEU A 47 -6.67 -13.16 -5.35
CA LEU A 47 -5.36 -13.40 -4.75
C LEU A 47 -5.52 -14.23 -3.47
N PRO A 48 -4.87 -15.41 -3.36
CA PRO A 48 -4.96 -16.26 -2.17
C PRO A 48 -4.47 -15.54 -0.91
N LEU A 49 -3.36 -14.79 -0.98
CA LEU A 49 -2.83 -14.03 0.15
C LEU A 49 -3.80 -12.94 0.61
N TRP A 50 -4.46 -12.24 -0.30
CA TRP A 50 -5.48 -11.25 0.05
C TRP A 50 -6.67 -11.88 0.78
N LYS A 51 -7.12 -13.05 0.32
CA LYS A 51 -8.19 -13.79 1.00
C LYS A 51 -7.79 -14.18 2.41
N ARG A 52 -6.57 -14.71 2.60
CA ARG A 52 -6.02 -15.02 3.92
C ARG A 52 -6.04 -13.77 4.83
N ILE A 53 -5.52 -12.63 4.35
CA ILE A 53 -5.53 -11.38 5.11
C ILE A 53 -6.94 -11.00 5.59
N LEU A 54 -7.94 -11.12 4.73
CA LEU A 54 -9.32 -10.77 5.11
C LEU A 54 -9.91 -11.74 6.13
N GLU A 55 -9.60 -13.04 6.01
CA GLU A 55 -10.04 -14.07 6.95
C GLU A 55 -9.37 -13.88 8.33
N ASP A 56 -8.05 -13.70 8.36
CA ASP A 56 -7.28 -13.48 9.58
C ASP A 56 -7.68 -12.17 10.26
N TYR A 57 -7.87 -11.10 9.47
CA TYR A 57 -8.35 -9.82 9.98
C TYR A 57 -9.75 -9.89 10.58
N ALA A 58 -10.66 -10.67 9.99
CA ALA A 58 -11.98 -10.91 10.56
C ALA A 58 -11.87 -11.67 11.89
N PHE A 59 -10.94 -12.64 11.99
CA PHE A 59 -10.69 -13.39 13.22
C PHE A 59 -10.06 -12.50 14.31
N GLU A 60 -9.13 -11.60 13.98
CA GLU A 60 -8.53 -10.64 14.92
C GLU A 60 -9.59 -9.81 15.65
N GLY A 61 -10.73 -9.53 15.03
CA GLY A 61 -11.84 -8.85 15.64
C GLY A 61 -12.49 -9.59 16.81
N SER A 62 -12.25 -10.90 16.96
CA SER A 62 -12.79 -11.77 18.00
C SER A 62 -11.87 -11.98 19.21
N ILE A 63 -10.62 -11.50 19.15
CA ILE A 63 -9.65 -11.62 20.24
C ILE A 63 -9.43 -10.29 20.95
N GLU A 64 -8.91 -10.36 22.19
CA GLU A 64 -8.58 -9.14 22.96
C GLU A 64 -7.44 -8.37 22.25
N PRO A 65 -7.70 -7.10 21.86
CA PRO A 65 -6.74 -6.35 21.07
C PRO A 65 -5.50 -5.96 21.88
N SER A 66 -4.33 -6.01 21.25
CA SER A 66 -3.07 -5.51 21.83
C SER A 66 -3.12 -4.00 22.11
N GLN A 67 -2.14 -3.49 22.86
CA GLN A 67 -2.04 -2.06 23.10
C GLN A 67 -1.86 -1.26 21.79
N LYS A 68 -1.07 -1.78 20.85
CA LYS A 68 -0.83 -1.14 19.56
C LYS A 68 -2.08 -1.17 18.67
N TYR A 69 -2.82 -2.29 18.70
CA TYR A 69 -4.10 -2.39 17.99
C TYR A 69 -5.14 -1.41 18.56
N ARG A 70 -5.20 -1.24 19.89
CA ARG A 70 -6.05 -0.21 20.51
C ARG A 70 -5.61 1.20 20.13
N ALA A 71 -4.30 1.47 20.01
CA ALA A 71 -3.77 2.76 19.55
C ALA A 71 -4.19 3.05 18.11
N TRP A 72 -4.14 2.05 17.23
CA TRP A 72 -4.64 2.15 15.86
C TRP A 72 -6.14 2.49 15.80
N LYS A 73 -6.98 1.81 16.59
CA LYS A 73 -8.43 2.14 16.67
C LYS A 73 -8.66 3.57 17.15
N LYS A 74 -7.88 4.03 18.14
CA LYS A 74 -7.94 5.43 18.62
C LYS A 74 -7.48 6.42 17.55
N PHE A 75 -6.43 6.08 16.81
CA PHE A 75 -5.96 6.90 15.69
C PHE A 75 -7.07 7.05 14.63
N ILE A 76 -7.71 5.98 14.20
CA ILE A 76 -8.84 6.03 13.24
C ILE A 76 -9.93 6.96 13.77
N ALA A 77 -10.39 6.76 15.01
CA ALA A 77 -11.44 7.59 15.61
C ALA A 77 -11.05 9.07 15.72
N SER A 78 -9.73 9.37 15.88
CA SER A 78 -9.26 10.75 15.97
C SER A 78 -9.28 11.52 14.65
N ILE A 79 -9.38 10.81 13.53
CA ILE A 79 -9.34 11.40 12.18
C ILE A 79 -10.62 11.16 11.38
N GLU A 80 -11.60 10.42 11.92
CA GLU A 80 -12.82 10.04 11.19
C GLU A 80 -13.64 11.24 10.67
N ASN A 81 -13.57 12.39 11.37
CA ASN A 81 -14.25 13.62 10.99
C ASN A 81 -13.35 14.61 10.22
N ASP A 82 -12.14 14.25 9.90
CA ASP A 82 -11.26 15.08 9.06
C ASP A 82 -11.72 15.07 7.60
N PRO A 83 -11.44 16.13 6.83
CA PRO A 83 -11.60 16.09 5.38
C PRO A 83 -10.82 14.93 4.75
N PRO A 84 -11.37 14.25 3.71
CA PRO A 84 -10.76 13.05 3.13
C PRO A 84 -9.27 13.19 2.80
N ILE A 85 -8.87 14.31 2.21
CA ILE A 85 -7.45 14.58 1.89
C ILE A 85 -6.57 14.57 3.15
N ARG A 86 -7.05 15.09 4.28
CA ARG A 86 -6.32 15.06 5.55
C ARG A 86 -6.25 13.65 6.13
N GLN A 87 -7.28 12.84 5.91
CA GLN A 87 -7.27 11.43 6.30
C GLN A 87 -6.17 10.69 5.54
N LEU A 88 -6.06 10.87 4.20
CA LEU A 88 -4.99 10.28 3.40
C LEU A 88 -3.60 10.66 3.94
N LEU A 89 -3.36 11.95 4.13
CA LEU A 89 -2.09 12.47 4.66
C LEU A 89 -1.74 11.88 6.03
N LYS A 90 -2.71 11.87 6.97
CA LYS A 90 -2.49 11.36 8.32
C LYS A 90 -2.29 9.86 8.34
N VAL A 91 -3.02 9.11 7.52
CA VAL A 91 -2.86 7.65 7.38
C VAL A 91 -1.46 7.34 6.85
N ASN A 92 -1.03 8.02 5.77
CA ASN A 92 0.30 7.80 5.23
C ASN A 92 1.39 8.09 6.27
N LEU A 93 1.35 9.28 6.87
CA LEU A 93 2.34 9.71 7.86
C LEU A 93 2.38 8.78 9.09
N TRP A 94 1.23 8.36 9.60
CA TRP A 94 1.16 7.54 10.80
C TRP A 94 1.81 6.17 10.59
N PHE A 95 1.50 5.51 9.47
CA PHE A 95 2.09 4.20 9.17
C PHE A 95 3.56 4.28 8.76
N ASN A 96 3.98 5.34 8.05
CA ASN A 96 5.38 5.54 7.72
C ASN A 96 6.29 5.74 8.95
N GLY A 97 5.71 5.95 10.12
CA GLY A 97 6.42 5.95 11.40
C GLY A 97 6.76 4.56 11.95
N PHE A 98 6.25 3.49 11.36
CA PHE A 98 6.58 2.11 11.74
C PHE A 98 7.90 1.66 11.12
N PRO A 99 8.60 0.67 11.70
CA PRO A 99 9.86 0.19 11.16
C PRO A 99 9.64 -0.62 9.87
N TYR A 100 10.41 -0.32 8.82
CA TYR A 100 10.51 -1.16 7.64
C TYR A 100 11.34 -2.40 7.95
N LYS A 101 10.82 -3.58 7.66
CA LYS A 101 11.50 -4.86 7.85
C LYS A 101 11.08 -5.84 6.76
N GLN A 102 12.04 -6.58 6.25
CA GLN A 102 11.78 -7.62 5.26
C GLN A 102 11.19 -8.88 5.92
N ASP A 103 10.35 -9.59 5.20
CA ASP A 103 9.65 -10.78 5.66
C ASP A 103 10.57 -11.89 6.15
N ASN A 104 11.66 -12.11 5.43
CA ASN A 104 12.64 -13.14 5.82
C ASN A 104 13.26 -12.88 7.20
N TRP A 105 13.28 -11.63 7.68
CA TRP A 105 13.82 -11.30 9.01
C TRP A 105 12.77 -11.45 10.12
N ILE A 106 11.48 -11.29 9.78
CA ILE A 106 10.40 -11.37 10.76
C ILE A 106 9.84 -12.79 10.82
N TYR A 107 9.55 -13.37 9.65
CA TYR A 107 8.78 -14.60 9.50
C TYR A 107 9.61 -15.80 9.01
N GLY A 108 10.83 -15.56 8.47
CA GLY A 108 11.63 -16.60 7.83
C GLY A 108 11.10 -17.05 6.46
N GLU A 109 10.18 -16.30 5.89
CA GLU A 109 9.54 -16.52 4.60
C GLU A 109 10.00 -15.47 3.58
N GLU A 110 9.88 -15.75 2.27
CA GLU A 110 10.28 -14.80 1.22
C GLU A 110 9.18 -13.76 0.93
N ASP A 111 7.91 -14.10 1.19
CA ASP A 111 6.72 -13.29 0.90
C ASP A 111 5.61 -13.63 1.91
N HIS A 112 5.43 -12.77 2.90
CA HIS A 112 4.42 -12.89 3.95
C HIS A 112 3.63 -11.59 4.06
N TRP A 113 2.39 -11.61 3.68
CA TRP A 113 1.52 -10.44 3.83
C TRP A 113 1.01 -10.33 5.26
N ALA A 114 1.49 -9.33 5.99
CA ALA A 114 1.15 -9.15 7.40
C ALA A 114 -0.32 -8.76 7.61
N THR A 115 -0.94 -9.37 8.61
CA THR A 115 -2.21 -8.88 9.15
C THR A 115 -2.03 -7.53 9.86
N PRO A 116 -3.11 -6.76 10.12
CA PRO A 116 -3.00 -5.55 10.91
C PRO A 116 -2.30 -5.74 12.27
N SER A 117 -2.57 -6.82 12.98
CA SER A 117 -1.92 -7.09 14.26
C SER A 117 -0.43 -7.37 14.10
N GLU A 118 -0.04 -8.18 13.12
CA GLU A 118 1.36 -8.48 12.82
C GLU A 118 2.13 -7.23 12.44
N PHE A 119 1.58 -6.40 11.53
CA PHE A 119 2.21 -5.15 11.13
C PHE A 119 2.38 -4.18 12.30
N LEU A 120 1.34 -3.99 13.10
CA LEU A 120 1.39 -3.09 14.25
C LEU A 120 2.43 -3.51 15.29
N GLU A 121 2.66 -4.81 15.45
CA GLU A 121 3.66 -5.32 16.40
C GLU A 121 5.09 -5.27 15.84
N ASN A 122 5.27 -5.64 14.58
CA ASN A 122 6.58 -5.92 14.01
C ASN A 122 7.08 -4.86 13.01
N GLY A 123 6.19 -4.08 12.40
CA GLY A 123 6.43 -3.42 11.13
C GLY A 123 6.26 -4.41 9.97
N GLY A 124 6.81 -4.11 8.81
CA GLY A 124 6.72 -4.95 7.62
C GLY A 124 7.44 -4.32 6.43
N ASP A 125 7.28 -4.90 5.24
CA ASP A 125 7.83 -4.33 4.01
C ASP A 125 6.76 -3.61 3.14
N CYS A 126 7.01 -3.37 1.86
CA CYS A 126 6.23 -2.40 1.11
C CYS A 126 4.75 -2.78 0.96
N GLU A 127 4.43 -4.05 0.74
CA GLU A 127 3.05 -4.53 0.63
C GLU A 127 2.29 -4.48 1.94
N ASP A 128 2.96 -4.72 3.07
CA ASP A 128 2.35 -4.64 4.39
C ASP A 128 1.89 -3.22 4.72
N TYR A 129 2.71 -2.21 4.38
CA TYR A 129 2.30 -0.81 4.48
C TYR A 129 1.07 -0.51 3.63
N VAL A 130 1.03 -1.05 2.41
CA VAL A 130 -0.13 -0.86 1.52
C VAL A 130 -1.37 -1.52 2.10
N ILE A 131 -1.26 -2.76 2.59
CA ILE A 131 -2.36 -3.52 3.18
C ILE A 131 -2.95 -2.78 4.38
N ILE A 132 -2.12 -2.37 5.35
CA ILE A 132 -2.62 -1.70 6.55
C ILE A 132 -3.21 -0.32 6.26
N LYS A 133 -2.62 0.45 5.33
CA LYS A 133 -3.17 1.73 4.87
C LYS A 133 -4.53 1.52 4.18
N TYR A 134 -4.62 0.53 3.28
CA TYR A 134 -5.86 0.18 2.61
C TYR A 134 -6.96 -0.18 3.63
N LEU A 135 -6.70 -1.10 4.57
CA LEU A 135 -7.67 -1.51 5.57
C LEU A 135 -8.09 -0.35 6.49
N THR A 136 -7.16 0.55 6.80
CA THR A 136 -7.45 1.76 7.58
C THR A 136 -8.38 2.70 6.83
N LEU A 137 -8.11 2.97 5.56
CA LEU A 137 -8.98 3.80 4.72
C LEU A 137 -10.35 3.16 4.51
N ARG A 138 -10.42 1.82 4.37
CA ARG A 138 -11.70 1.10 4.34
C ARG A 138 -12.53 1.36 5.60
N ARG A 139 -11.89 1.39 6.79
CA ARG A 139 -12.55 1.72 8.07
C ARG A 139 -13.02 3.17 8.15
N LEU A 140 -12.31 4.08 7.50
CA LEU A 140 -12.69 5.49 7.38
C LEU A 140 -13.79 5.72 6.33
N GLY A 141 -14.24 4.68 5.62
CA GLY A 141 -15.34 4.76 4.67
C GLY A 141 -14.93 4.93 3.21
N PHE A 142 -13.63 4.95 2.89
CA PHE A 142 -13.18 5.01 1.49
C PHE A 142 -13.65 3.77 0.72
N PRO A 143 -14.32 3.92 -0.44
CA PRO A 143 -14.81 2.79 -1.22
C PRO A 143 -13.68 1.95 -1.79
N ALA A 144 -13.82 0.62 -1.79
CA ALA A 144 -12.81 -0.27 -2.37
C ALA A 144 -12.54 -0.01 -3.86
N LYS A 145 -13.56 0.42 -4.60
CA LYS A 145 -13.47 0.72 -6.04
C LYS A 145 -12.55 1.91 -6.35
N ASP A 146 -12.36 2.81 -5.37
CA ASP A 146 -11.56 4.03 -5.51
C ASP A 146 -10.12 3.81 -5.01
N MET A 147 -9.77 2.59 -4.63
CA MET A 147 -8.43 2.23 -4.15
C MET A 147 -7.83 1.09 -4.98
N LYS A 148 -6.54 1.19 -5.27
CA LYS A 148 -5.78 0.21 -6.05
C LYS A 148 -4.44 -0.03 -5.40
N ILE A 149 -4.05 -1.30 -5.31
CA ILE A 149 -2.69 -1.67 -4.95
C ILE A 149 -1.90 -1.78 -6.26
N ALA A 150 -0.84 -1.01 -6.39
CA ALA A 150 0.02 -1.00 -7.57
C ALA A 150 1.38 -1.61 -7.22
N MET A 151 1.76 -2.68 -7.93
CA MET A 151 3.13 -3.19 -7.92
C MET A 151 3.89 -2.56 -9.06
N VAL A 152 5.01 -1.93 -8.74
CA VAL A 152 5.86 -1.22 -9.70
C VAL A 152 7.30 -1.71 -9.57
N TYR A 153 8.04 -1.64 -10.67
CA TYR A 153 9.49 -1.85 -10.62
C TYR A 153 10.18 -0.51 -10.44
N ASP A 154 10.87 -0.35 -9.31
CA ASP A 154 11.67 0.84 -9.05
C ASP A 154 13.02 0.71 -9.75
N VAL A 155 13.19 1.47 -10.81
CA VAL A 155 14.41 1.45 -11.64
C VAL A 155 15.65 1.97 -10.90
N PHE A 156 15.47 2.79 -9.86
CA PHE A 156 16.60 3.33 -9.08
C PHE A 156 17.13 2.31 -8.07
N SER A 157 16.25 1.61 -7.37
CA SER A 157 16.65 0.54 -6.44
C SER A 157 16.84 -0.80 -7.13
N GLY A 158 16.29 -0.99 -8.33
CA GLY A 158 16.32 -2.26 -9.06
C GLY A 158 15.44 -3.34 -8.41
N THR A 159 14.40 -2.95 -7.68
CA THR A 159 13.52 -3.85 -6.92
C THR A 159 12.05 -3.58 -7.21
N ASP A 160 11.22 -4.60 -6.99
CA ASP A 160 9.77 -4.40 -6.96
C ASP A 160 9.36 -3.55 -5.75
N HIS A 161 8.28 -2.79 -5.91
CA HIS A 161 7.76 -1.90 -4.88
C HIS A 161 6.22 -1.83 -4.93
N ALA A 162 5.58 -1.79 -3.78
CA ALA A 162 4.14 -1.69 -3.66
C ALA A 162 3.69 -0.28 -3.26
N LEU A 163 2.64 0.20 -3.91
CA LEU A 163 2.04 1.51 -3.68
C LEU A 163 0.53 1.39 -3.48
N LEU A 164 -0.05 2.23 -2.64
CA LEU A 164 -1.50 2.40 -2.59
C LEU A 164 -1.89 3.65 -3.37
N VAL A 165 -2.73 3.47 -4.39
CA VAL A 165 -3.32 4.55 -5.18
C VAL A 165 -4.76 4.73 -4.75
N VAL A 166 -5.16 5.97 -4.43
CA VAL A 166 -6.51 6.32 -4.00
C VAL A 166 -7.06 7.40 -4.93
N ASP A 167 -8.18 7.10 -5.58
CA ASP A 167 -8.96 8.10 -6.31
C ASP A 167 -9.83 8.88 -5.32
N LEU A 168 -9.66 10.17 -5.28
CA LEU A 168 -10.49 11.08 -4.50
C LEU A 168 -10.98 12.20 -5.43
N ASP A 169 -12.27 12.17 -5.75
CA ASP A 169 -12.93 13.17 -6.61
C ASP A 169 -12.31 13.27 -8.02
N GLY A 170 -11.80 12.15 -8.56
CA GLY A 170 -11.16 12.07 -9.87
C GLY A 170 -9.67 12.39 -9.88
N GLU A 171 -9.10 12.70 -8.71
CA GLU A 171 -7.67 12.91 -8.53
C GLU A 171 -7.03 11.69 -7.87
N ASN A 172 -5.90 11.22 -8.40
CA ASN A 172 -5.19 10.07 -7.84
C ASN A 172 -4.11 10.49 -6.84
N TYR A 173 -4.18 9.94 -5.64
CA TYR A 173 -3.22 10.14 -4.57
C TYR A 173 -2.41 8.87 -4.36
N ILE A 174 -1.10 8.99 -4.19
CA ILE A 174 -0.21 7.86 -3.91
C ILE A 174 0.21 7.91 -2.45
N LEU A 175 -0.02 6.81 -1.74
CA LEU A 175 0.46 6.58 -0.38
C LEU A 175 1.63 5.59 -0.47
N ASP A 176 2.84 6.13 -0.33
CA ASP A 176 4.10 5.39 -0.35
C ASP A 176 4.68 5.30 1.07
N ASN A 177 5.33 4.19 1.42
CA ASN A 177 6.04 4.07 2.69
C ASN A 177 7.42 4.77 2.68
N ARG A 178 7.93 5.13 1.50
CA ARG A 178 9.19 5.85 1.32
C ARG A 178 9.03 7.38 1.37
N ASP A 179 7.80 7.88 1.19
CA ASP A 179 7.50 9.31 1.19
C ASP A 179 6.41 9.64 2.22
N ASN A 180 6.73 10.55 3.14
CA ASN A 180 5.78 11.05 4.13
C ASN A 180 4.78 12.05 3.56
N MET A 181 5.05 12.61 2.39
CA MET A 181 4.11 13.45 1.67
C MET A 181 3.22 12.59 0.77
N THR A 182 1.93 12.61 1.03
CA THR A 182 0.96 12.08 0.08
C THR A 182 1.03 12.97 -1.15
N VAL A 183 1.68 12.50 -2.19
CA VAL A 183 1.79 13.24 -3.45
C VAL A 183 0.45 13.12 -4.14
N ALA A 184 -0.30 14.21 -4.20
CA ALA A 184 -1.33 14.35 -5.20
C ALA A 184 -0.61 14.31 -6.55
N ALA A 185 -0.82 13.27 -7.32
CA ALA A 185 -0.45 13.29 -8.71
C ALA A 185 -1.38 14.27 -9.42
N HIS A 186 -1.02 15.55 -9.40
CA HIS A 186 -1.71 16.56 -10.18
C HIS A 186 -1.41 16.32 -11.65
N TYR A 187 -2.33 15.62 -12.30
CA TYR A 187 -2.31 15.46 -13.74
C TYR A 187 -2.84 16.75 -14.34
N THR A 188 -1.96 17.66 -14.74
CA THR A 188 -2.34 18.70 -15.69
C THR A 188 -2.55 18.02 -17.05
N LYS A 189 -3.79 18.08 -17.52
CA LYS A 189 -4.16 17.69 -18.89
C LYS A 189 -3.40 18.52 -19.91
#